data_220f84e347a61ddde46d8e6182aed626
#
_entry.id   220f84e347a61ddde46d8e6182aed626
#
_cell.length_a   1.000
_cell.length_b   1.000
_cell.length_c   1.000
_cell.angle_alpha   90.00
_cell.angle_beta   90.00
_cell.angle_gamma   90.00
#
_symmetry.space_group_name_H-M   'P 1'
#
loop_
_entity.id
_entity.type
_entity.pdbx_description
1 polymer ?
#
loop_
_entity_poly.entity_id
_entity_poly.type
_entity_poly.pdbx_seq_one_letter_code
_entity_poly.pdbx_strand_id
1 'polypeptide(L)'
;IVSCDQSGQKVVDEQLLTCPVTGRRALEDFFSVCPASGERVLTAAMAPCTMCQQRVSPRALKHQSCVACRSLRHVRKEDPRMARLLDEYPVLDGWRRWKMYETSRVYILTAAGFVERLLVVIDKQSLEAYRVATSSRFASGWADVSDLQREEILGKKG
;
A
#
# COMPACT_ATOMS: atom_id res chain seq x y z
N ILE A 1 -29.05 23.09 11.86
CA ILE A 1 -29.18 21.74 11.27
C ILE A 1 -28.76 21.80 9.81
N VAL A 2 -27.82 20.94 9.45
CA VAL A 2 -27.27 20.82 8.11
C VAL A 2 -27.40 19.38 7.62
N SER A 3 -27.26 19.17 6.31
CA SER A 3 -27.32 17.84 5.73
C SER A 3 -25.92 17.26 5.53
N CYS A 4 -25.78 15.98 5.83
CA CYS A 4 -24.58 15.21 5.49
C CYS A 4 -24.55 14.95 3.98
N ASP A 5 -23.47 15.31 3.30
CA ASP A 5 -23.34 15.18 1.85
C ASP A 5 -23.30 13.72 1.36
N GLN A 6 -23.08 12.76 2.26
CA GLN A 6 -23.01 11.34 1.92
C GLN A 6 -24.33 10.60 2.20
N SER A 7 -24.95 10.86 3.33
CA SER A 7 -26.18 10.14 3.72
C SER A 7 -27.46 10.95 3.54
N GLY A 8 -27.37 12.26 3.37
CA GLY A 8 -28.51 13.16 3.34
C GLY A 8 -29.17 13.39 4.70
N GLN A 9 -28.67 12.77 5.76
CA GLN A 9 -29.20 12.96 7.11
C GLN A 9 -29.03 14.39 7.59
N LYS A 10 -30.06 14.89 8.24
CA LYS A 10 -30.00 16.18 8.92
C LYS A 10 -29.36 16.01 10.30
N VAL A 11 -28.25 16.70 10.52
CA VAL A 11 -27.46 16.63 11.75
C VAL A 11 -27.08 18.03 12.20
N VAL A 12 -26.58 18.16 13.41
CA VAL A 12 -25.99 19.41 13.86
C VAL A 12 -24.63 19.62 13.17
N ASP A 13 -24.32 20.88 12.89
CA ASP A 13 -23.13 21.25 12.11
C ASP A 13 -21.84 20.70 12.72
N GLU A 14 -21.76 20.67 14.04
CA GLU A 14 -20.59 20.18 14.78
C GLU A 14 -20.29 18.69 14.60
N GLN A 15 -21.26 17.91 14.13
CA GLN A 15 -21.09 16.47 13.85
C GLN A 15 -20.49 16.19 12.49
N LEU A 16 -20.37 17.21 11.64
CA LEU A 16 -19.83 17.04 10.29
C LEU A 16 -18.36 17.40 10.23
N LEU A 17 -17.60 16.53 9.59
CA LEU A 17 -16.21 16.78 9.21
C LEU A 17 -16.16 17.24 7.75
N THR A 18 -15.20 18.09 7.44
CA THR A 18 -14.96 18.54 6.07
C THR A 18 -13.84 17.73 5.44
N CYS A 19 -14.10 17.14 4.28
CA CYS A 19 -13.06 16.44 3.54
C CYS A 19 -12.08 17.46 2.90
N PRO A 20 -10.79 17.38 3.21
CA PRO A 20 -9.82 18.34 2.67
C PRO A 20 -9.61 18.21 1.15
N VAL A 21 -10.00 17.08 0.57
CA VAL A 21 -9.85 16.82 -0.87
C VAL A 21 -11.03 17.36 -1.67
N THR A 22 -12.25 17.07 -1.20
CA THR A 22 -13.48 17.37 -1.95
C THR A 22 -14.22 18.61 -1.44
N GLY A 23 -13.93 19.07 -0.23
CA GLY A 23 -14.68 20.13 0.46
C GLY A 23 -16.06 19.68 0.97
N ARG A 24 -16.45 18.44 0.73
CA ARG A 24 -17.74 17.91 1.19
C ARG A 24 -17.73 17.68 2.69
N ARG A 25 -18.89 17.81 3.29
CA ARG A 25 -19.09 17.64 4.74
C ARG A 25 -19.93 16.40 4.99
N ALA A 26 -19.43 15.52 5.84
CA ALA A 26 -20.10 14.27 6.16
C ALA A 26 -19.83 13.85 7.61
N LEU A 27 -20.60 12.90 8.10
CA LEU A 27 -20.37 12.26 9.39
C LEU A 27 -19.05 11.49 9.38
N GLU A 28 -18.44 11.35 10.56
CA GLU A 28 -17.14 10.69 10.73
C GLU A 28 -17.08 9.30 10.11
N ASP A 29 -18.17 8.54 10.18
CA ASP A 29 -18.27 7.17 9.65
C ASP A 29 -17.97 7.07 8.15
N PHE A 30 -18.10 8.16 7.42
CA PHE A 30 -17.82 8.21 5.98
C PHE A 30 -16.35 8.52 5.66
N PHE A 31 -15.53 8.75 6.68
CA PHE A 31 -14.11 9.06 6.53
C PHE A 31 -13.23 7.86 6.83
N SER A 32 -12.07 7.84 6.20
CA SER A 32 -11.00 6.88 6.46
C SER A 32 -9.68 7.61 6.58
N VAL A 33 -8.76 7.02 7.33
CA VAL A 33 -7.39 7.54 7.44
C VAL A 33 -6.56 6.95 6.31
N CYS A 34 -5.92 7.82 5.53
CA CYS A 34 -5.01 7.40 4.48
C CYS A 34 -3.80 6.66 5.09
N PRO A 35 -3.55 5.39 4.71
CA PRO A 35 -2.45 4.63 5.28
C PRO A 35 -1.06 5.17 4.91
N ALA A 36 -0.97 5.91 3.83
CA ALA A 36 0.29 6.47 3.35
C ALA A 36 0.62 7.84 3.94
N SER A 37 -0.39 8.70 4.13
CA SER A 37 -0.17 10.09 4.60
C SER A 37 -0.71 10.37 5.99
N GLY A 38 -1.59 9.52 6.53
CA GLY A 38 -2.27 9.77 7.79
C GLY A 38 -3.42 10.78 7.70
N GLU A 39 -3.68 11.33 6.53
CA GLU A 39 -4.76 12.29 6.30
C GLU A 39 -6.13 11.62 6.40
N ARG A 40 -7.08 12.27 7.03
CA ARG A 40 -8.47 11.79 7.10
C ARG A 40 -9.26 12.38 5.95
N VAL A 41 -9.75 11.51 5.06
CA VAL A 41 -10.53 11.91 3.88
C VAL A 41 -11.77 11.03 3.74
N LEU A 42 -12.76 11.51 2.97
CA LEU A 42 -13.91 10.69 2.63
C LEU A 42 -13.44 9.40 1.97
N THR A 43 -13.95 8.27 2.47
CA THR A 43 -13.61 6.95 1.92
C THR A 43 -13.92 6.87 0.42
N ALA A 44 -15.03 7.46 0.00
CA ALA A 44 -15.44 7.53 -1.41
C ALA A 44 -14.48 8.34 -2.28
N ALA A 45 -13.69 9.25 -1.70
CA ALA A 45 -12.72 10.06 -2.43
C ALA A 45 -11.35 9.41 -2.55
N MET A 46 -11.10 8.32 -1.84
CA MET A 46 -9.83 7.60 -1.91
C MET A 46 -9.65 6.90 -3.25
N ALA A 47 -8.42 6.85 -3.73
CA ALA A 47 -8.08 6.24 -5.01
C ALA A 47 -6.95 5.20 -4.83
N PRO A 48 -6.91 4.14 -5.68
CA PRO A 48 -5.89 3.12 -5.57
C PRO A 48 -4.54 3.61 -6.06
N CYS A 49 -3.48 3.24 -5.34
CA CYS A 49 -2.11 3.36 -5.82
C CYS A 49 -1.83 2.23 -6.82
N THR A 50 -1.24 2.54 -7.96
CA THR A 50 -0.94 1.54 -8.99
C THR A 50 0.16 0.57 -8.58
N MET A 51 0.97 0.91 -7.60
CA MET A 51 2.07 0.06 -7.14
C MET A 51 1.65 -0.83 -5.96
N CYS A 52 1.26 -0.26 -4.83
CA CYS A 52 0.88 -1.07 -3.66
C CYS A 52 -0.59 -1.48 -3.64
N GLN A 53 -1.41 -0.93 -4.54
CA GLN A 53 -2.84 -1.16 -4.65
C GLN A 53 -3.67 -0.78 -3.41
N GLN A 54 -3.08 -0.08 -2.47
CA GLN A 54 -3.83 0.48 -1.36
C GLN A 54 -4.65 1.69 -1.81
N ARG A 55 -5.81 1.86 -1.20
CA ARG A 55 -6.61 3.07 -1.37
C ARG A 55 -6.03 4.15 -0.48
N VAL A 56 -5.69 5.26 -1.09
CA VAL A 56 -5.03 6.40 -0.44
C VAL A 56 -5.72 7.70 -0.79
N SER A 57 -5.41 8.75 -0.04
CA SER A 57 -5.86 10.11 -0.39
C SER A 57 -5.30 10.48 -1.77
N PRO A 58 -6.12 11.09 -2.66
CA PRO A 58 -5.62 11.61 -3.94
C PRO A 58 -4.44 12.57 -3.79
N ARG A 59 -4.36 13.29 -2.67
CA ARG A 59 -3.24 14.20 -2.36
C ARG A 59 -1.93 13.47 -2.09
N ALA A 60 -1.99 12.18 -1.71
CA ALA A 60 -0.82 11.33 -1.53
C ALA A 60 -0.33 10.70 -2.84
N LEU A 61 -1.09 10.82 -3.92
CA LEU A 61 -0.74 10.28 -5.23
C LEU A 61 0.01 11.30 -6.08
N LYS A 62 1.04 10.83 -6.76
CA LYS A 62 1.74 11.56 -7.81
C LYS A 62 2.07 10.56 -8.93
N HIS A 63 1.62 10.84 -10.14
CA HIS A 63 1.74 9.89 -11.26
C HIS A 63 1.17 8.51 -10.92
N GLN A 64 0.02 8.49 -10.21
CA GLN A 64 -0.70 7.29 -9.79
C GLN A 64 0.03 6.42 -8.75
N SER A 65 1.14 6.89 -8.21
CA SER A 65 1.92 6.20 -7.17
C SER A 65 1.86 6.99 -5.87
N CYS A 66 1.61 6.31 -4.75
CA CYS A 66 1.51 6.96 -3.45
C CYS A 66 2.88 7.38 -2.89
N VAL A 67 2.87 8.27 -1.92
CA VAL A 67 4.07 8.79 -1.29
C VAL A 67 4.94 7.68 -0.69
N ALA A 68 4.33 6.64 -0.12
CA ALA A 68 5.06 5.50 0.44
C ALA A 68 5.83 4.73 -0.65
N CYS A 69 5.19 4.45 -1.78
CA CYS A 69 5.82 3.77 -2.90
C CYS A 69 6.95 4.58 -3.54
N ARG A 70 6.88 5.90 -3.45
CA ARG A 70 7.92 6.80 -3.96
C ARG A 70 9.06 7.03 -2.96
N SER A 71 8.92 6.52 -1.75
CA SER A 71 9.86 6.75 -0.64
C SER A 71 10.66 5.51 -0.26
N LEU A 72 10.69 4.49 -1.12
CA LEU A 72 11.44 3.26 -0.87
C LEU A 72 12.92 3.54 -0.66
N ARG A 73 13.50 2.95 0.38
CA ARG A 73 14.90 3.11 0.75
C ARG A 73 15.57 1.76 0.92
N HIS A 74 16.85 1.70 0.67
CA HIS A 74 17.63 0.49 0.90
C HIS A 74 17.47 -0.01 2.33
N VAL A 75 17.28 -1.31 2.47
CA VAL A 75 17.15 -2.00 3.74
C VAL A 75 18.09 -3.20 3.74
N ARG A 76 18.75 -3.43 4.87
CA ARG A 76 19.62 -4.59 5.06
C ARG A 76 18.82 -5.78 5.57
N LYS A 77 19.30 -6.97 5.29
CA LYS A 77 18.66 -8.22 5.76
C LYS A 77 18.64 -8.32 7.29
N GLU A 78 19.60 -7.66 7.96
CA GLU A 78 19.71 -7.61 9.41
C GLU A 78 18.70 -6.67 10.08
N ASP A 79 18.06 -5.79 9.31
CA ASP A 79 16.96 -4.97 9.83
C ASP A 79 15.87 -5.90 10.41
N PRO A 80 15.41 -5.68 11.66
CA PRO A 80 14.43 -6.57 12.30
C PRO A 80 13.18 -6.82 11.47
N ARG A 81 12.74 -5.83 10.70
CA ARG A 81 11.58 -5.97 9.80
C ARG A 81 11.87 -6.94 8.67
N MET A 82 13.05 -6.79 8.03
CA MET A 82 13.48 -7.70 6.96
C MET A 82 13.72 -9.12 7.48
N ALA A 83 14.40 -9.24 8.62
CA ALA A 83 14.65 -10.55 9.23
C ALA A 83 13.35 -11.31 9.49
N ARG A 84 12.34 -10.63 10.02
CA ARG A 84 11.01 -11.20 10.25
C ARG A 84 10.34 -11.66 8.96
N LEU A 85 10.44 -10.85 7.88
CA LEU A 85 9.87 -11.19 6.60
C LEU A 85 10.60 -12.37 5.93
N LEU A 86 11.92 -12.43 6.05
CA LEU A 86 12.71 -13.55 5.53
C LEU A 86 12.49 -14.84 6.32
N ASP A 87 12.19 -14.75 7.62
CA ASP A 87 11.78 -15.91 8.41
C ASP A 87 10.43 -16.47 7.92
N GLU A 88 9.49 -15.60 7.59
CA GLU A 88 8.19 -16.00 7.05
C GLU A 88 8.29 -16.52 5.60
N TYR A 89 9.14 -15.88 4.79
CA TYR A 89 9.32 -16.19 3.37
C TYR A 89 10.81 -16.42 3.04
N PRO A 90 11.39 -17.56 3.44
CA PRO A 90 12.82 -17.82 3.26
C PRO A 90 13.29 -17.80 1.80
N VAL A 91 12.41 -18.13 0.85
CA VAL A 91 12.72 -18.14 -0.59
C VAL A 91 13.07 -16.73 -1.09
N LEU A 92 12.57 -15.69 -0.45
CA LEU A 92 12.88 -14.31 -0.80
C LEU A 92 14.35 -13.95 -0.58
N ASP A 93 15.08 -14.72 0.22
CA ASP A 93 16.49 -14.47 0.47
C ASP A 93 17.37 -14.57 -0.80
N GLY A 94 16.88 -15.22 -1.86
CA GLY A 94 17.53 -15.26 -3.16
C GLY A 94 17.54 -13.94 -3.94
N TRP A 95 16.70 -13.01 -3.56
CA TRP A 95 16.63 -11.69 -4.18
C TRP A 95 17.62 -10.73 -3.53
N ARG A 96 18.01 -9.67 -4.25
CA ARG A 96 19.06 -8.74 -3.84
C ARG A 96 18.57 -7.29 -3.88
N ARG A 97 19.35 -6.38 -3.29
CA ARG A 97 19.12 -4.93 -3.31
C ARG A 97 17.73 -4.56 -2.82
N TRP A 98 17.38 -5.07 -1.67
CA TRP A 98 16.09 -4.79 -1.05
C TRP A 98 15.92 -3.32 -0.75
N LYS A 99 14.76 -2.81 -1.10
CA LYS A 99 14.26 -1.51 -0.65
C LYS A 99 12.93 -1.73 0.05
N MET A 100 12.69 -0.95 1.08
CA MET A 100 11.48 -1.03 1.87
C MET A 100 10.98 0.36 2.24
N TYR A 101 9.69 0.48 2.32
CA TYR A 101 8.99 1.53 3.04
C TYR A 101 7.73 0.94 3.63
N GLU A 102 7.18 1.60 4.63
CA GLU A 102 5.99 1.09 5.28
C GLU A 102 4.88 2.14 5.36
N THR A 103 3.64 1.69 5.20
CA THR A 103 2.46 2.44 5.56
C THR A 103 2.00 2.00 6.95
N SER A 104 0.87 2.52 7.42
CA SER A 104 0.27 2.04 8.68
C SER A 104 -0.19 0.58 8.60
N ARG A 105 -0.38 0.02 7.40
CA ARG A 105 -0.96 -1.32 7.18
C ARG A 105 -0.01 -2.33 6.57
N VAL A 106 0.88 -1.91 5.68
CA VAL A 106 1.70 -2.83 4.90
C VAL A 106 3.17 -2.45 4.87
N TYR A 107 4.01 -3.44 4.62
CA TYR A 107 5.37 -3.25 4.13
C TYR A 107 5.36 -3.30 2.61
N ILE A 108 6.02 -2.33 1.98
CA ILE A 108 6.20 -2.27 0.53
C ILE A 108 7.68 -2.55 0.26
N LEU A 109 7.97 -3.62 -0.47
CA LEU A 109 9.32 -4.07 -0.73
C LEU A 109 9.56 -4.22 -2.22
N THR A 110 10.73 -3.79 -2.64
CA THR A 110 11.25 -4.09 -3.98
C THR A 110 12.61 -4.76 -3.86
N ALA A 111 12.91 -5.62 -4.81
CA ALA A 111 14.19 -6.29 -4.90
C ALA A 111 14.59 -6.47 -6.35
N ALA A 112 15.86 -6.73 -6.56
CA ALA A 112 16.42 -7.04 -7.86
C ALA A 112 16.72 -8.54 -7.96
N GLY A 113 16.28 -9.16 -9.04
CA GLY A 113 16.69 -10.47 -9.48
C GLY A 113 17.73 -10.35 -10.60
N PHE A 114 18.00 -11.46 -11.26
CA PHE A 114 18.97 -11.50 -12.36
C PHE A 114 18.50 -10.71 -13.58
N VAL A 115 17.26 -10.90 -13.99
CA VAL A 115 16.66 -10.24 -15.17
C VAL A 115 15.39 -9.44 -14.84
N GLU A 116 14.87 -9.60 -13.64
CA GLU A 116 13.61 -9.02 -13.22
C GLU A 116 13.77 -8.25 -11.92
N ARG A 117 12.83 -7.34 -11.69
CA ARG A 117 12.62 -6.72 -10.37
C ARG A 117 11.37 -7.32 -9.75
N LEU A 118 11.38 -7.39 -8.44
CA LEU A 118 10.27 -7.91 -7.64
C LEU A 118 9.63 -6.79 -6.82
N LEU A 119 8.31 -6.83 -6.76
CA LEU A 119 7.51 -6.02 -5.82
C LEU A 119 6.70 -6.97 -4.96
N VAL A 120 6.83 -6.83 -3.64
CA VAL A 120 6.00 -7.55 -2.68
C VAL A 120 5.39 -6.54 -1.71
N VAL A 121 4.09 -6.64 -1.50
CA VAL A 121 3.36 -5.84 -0.53
C VAL A 121 2.80 -6.80 0.51
N ILE A 122 3.22 -6.63 1.76
CA ILE A 122 2.93 -7.60 2.84
C ILE A 122 2.17 -6.90 3.96
N ASP A 123 1.06 -7.51 4.39
CA ASP A 123 0.29 -7.03 5.53
C ASP A 123 1.12 -7.11 6.81
N LYS A 124 1.16 -6.03 7.59
CA LYS A 124 1.99 -5.93 8.80
C LYS A 124 1.53 -6.83 9.93
N GLN A 125 0.25 -7.15 10.00
CA GLN A 125 -0.31 -7.97 11.07
C GLN A 125 -0.27 -9.45 10.74
N SER A 126 -0.81 -9.83 9.59
CA SER A 126 -0.90 -11.23 9.17
C SER A 126 0.37 -11.76 8.53
N LEU A 127 1.24 -10.89 8.02
CA LEU A 127 2.39 -11.21 7.17
C LEU A 127 2.00 -11.91 5.87
N GLU A 128 0.74 -11.83 5.48
CA GLU A 128 0.31 -12.31 4.17
C GLU A 128 0.74 -11.34 3.07
N ALA A 129 1.15 -11.91 1.94
CA ALA A 129 1.48 -11.13 0.78
C ALA A 129 0.20 -10.64 0.10
N TYR A 130 -0.01 -9.34 0.14
CA TYR A 130 -1.15 -8.66 -0.44
C TYR A 130 -1.03 -8.55 -1.96
N ARG A 131 0.19 -8.31 -2.46
CA ARG A 131 0.50 -8.24 -3.87
C ARG A 131 1.89 -8.79 -4.13
N VAL A 132 2.02 -9.56 -5.21
CA VAL A 132 3.32 -9.99 -5.76
C VAL A 132 3.32 -9.64 -7.23
N ALA A 133 4.28 -8.83 -7.65
CA ALA A 133 4.39 -8.38 -9.02
C ALA A 133 5.85 -8.37 -9.45
N THR A 134 6.07 -8.50 -10.75
CA THR A 134 7.40 -8.40 -11.33
C THR A 134 7.42 -7.33 -12.42
N SER A 135 8.62 -6.86 -12.72
CA SER A 135 8.87 -5.94 -13.81
C SER A 135 10.18 -6.34 -14.47
N SER A 136 10.22 -6.29 -15.79
CA SER A 136 11.50 -6.46 -16.48
C SER A 136 12.43 -5.32 -16.13
N ARG A 137 13.74 -5.56 -16.23
CA ARG A 137 14.78 -4.58 -15.88
C ARG A 137 14.65 -3.26 -16.63
N PHE A 138 14.05 -3.30 -17.81
CA PHE A 138 13.93 -2.16 -18.73
C PHE A 138 12.51 -1.65 -18.90
N ALA A 139 11.51 -2.32 -18.30
CA ALA A 139 10.12 -1.89 -18.38
C ALA A 139 9.77 -0.97 -17.22
N SER A 140 8.90 -0.02 -17.47
CA SER A 140 8.21 0.74 -16.43
C SER A 140 6.90 0.02 -16.09
N GLY A 141 6.56 -0.06 -14.82
CA GLY A 141 5.32 -0.66 -14.35
C GLY A 141 5.50 -2.08 -13.82
N TRP A 142 4.48 -2.56 -13.15
CA TRP A 142 4.45 -3.81 -12.44
C TRP A 142 3.32 -4.69 -12.96
N ALA A 143 3.63 -5.95 -13.26
CA ALA A 143 2.65 -6.94 -13.68
C ALA A 143 2.47 -7.97 -12.57
N ASP A 144 1.22 -8.22 -12.19
CA ASP A 144 0.91 -9.26 -11.21
C ASP A 144 1.34 -10.63 -11.74
N VAL A 145 1.93 -11.41 -10.85
CA VAL A 145 2.37 -12.78 -11.19
C VAL A 145 1.18 -13.74 -11.12
N SER A 146 1.29 -14.86 -11.84
CA SER A 146 0.35 -15.97 -11.72
C SER A 146 0.46 -16.64 -10.34
N ASP A 147 -0.55 -17.41 -9.96
CA ASP A 147 -0.54 -18.15 -8.68
C ASP A 147 0.66 -19.09 -8.58
N LEU A 148 1.01 -19.75 -9.67
CA LEU A 148 2.18 -20.64 -9.71
C LEU A 148 3.48 -19.87 -9.50
N GLN A 149 3.65 -18.74 -10.17
CA GLN A 149 4.83 -17.89 -10.00
C GLN A 149 4.90 -17.31 -8.57
N ARG A 150 3.74 -16.97 -7.99
CA ARG A 150 3.65 -16.50 -6.61
C ARG A 150 4.16 -17.56 -5.63
N GLU A 151 3.77 -18.81 -5.81
CA GLU A 151 4.27 -19.93 -5.00
C GLU A 151 5.78 -20.13 -5.15
N GLU A 152 6.29 -19.97 -6.36
CA GLU A 152 7.74 -20.07 -6.63
C GLU A 152 8.52 -18.94 -5.94
N ILE A 153 7.99 -17.71 -6.00
CA ILE A 153 8.65 -16.52 -5.43
C ILE A 153 8.61 -16.53 -3.89
N LEU A 154 7.45 -16.81 -3.32
CA LEU A 154 7.24 -16.76 -1.87
C LEU A 154 7.57 -18.08 -1.17
N GLY A 155 7.66 -19.16 -1.91
CA GLY A 155 7.65 -20.47 -1.33
C GLY A 155 6.23 -20.92 -0.99
N LYS A 156 6.03 -22.22 -0.93
CA LYS A 156 4.72 -22.79 -0.63
C LYS A 156 4.40 -22.59 0.85
N LYS A 157 3.34 -21.84 1.15
CA LYS A 157 2.77 -21.85 2.48
C LYS A 157 2.09 -23.21 2.70
N GLY A 158 2.64 -23.93 3.64
CA GLY A 158 2.03 -25.16 4.11
C GLY A 158 0.73 -24.93 4.84
#